data_e4cd13db90acecf7fb17c21ec48e875e
#
_entry.id   e4cd13db90acecf7fb17c21ec48e875e
#
_cell.length_a   1.000
_cell.length_b   1.000
_cell.length_c   1.000
_cell.angle_alpha   90.00
_cell.angle_beta   90.00
_cell.angle_gamma   90.00
#
_symmetry.space_group_name_H-M   'P 1'
#
loop_
_entity.id
_entity.type
_entity.pdbx_description
1 polymer ?
#
loop_
_entity_poly.entity_id
_entity_poly.type
_entity_poly.pdbx_seq_one_letter_code
_entity_poly.pdbx_strand_id
1 'polypeptide(L)'
;MITTVQLGGPVQSRPPFLFFGLGSCFVQNLAAPLDKINIPYQSNPLGTSFNPVSIAQQLEWLIQPDVTLNQIYLHHGVYHQLDAANKFQHTDKNRLDAFINDAQINALDHLNRSEHPVLIISFGTAHCWEMNGTIVNNCHKLPQDLFKRRLLELNEITEAWTSILTHVPKHWQ
;
A
#
# COMPACT_ATOMS: atom_id res chain seq x y z
N MET A 1 -6.08 8.02 -29.75
CA MET A 1 -4.64 8.29 -29.54
C MET A 1 -4.05 7.00 -28.98
N ILE A 2 -3.10 6.38 -29.68
CA ILE A 2 -2.40 5.17 -29.21
C ILE A 2 -1.10 5.67 -28.56
N THR A 3 -0.98 5.46 -27.25
CA THR A 3 0.25 5.77 -26.53
C THR A 3 1.18 4.56 -26.61
N THR A 4 2.33 4.71 -27.26
CA THR A 4 3.35 3.66 -27.28
C THR A 4 4.05 3.66 -25.92
N VAL A 5 3.91 2.56 -25.18
CA VAL A 5 4.65 2.34 -23.93
C VAL A 5 6.00 1.73 -24.29
N GLN A 6 7.08 2.42 -23.97
CA GLN A 6 8.40 1.82 -24.01
C GLN A 6 8.55 0.89 -22.80
N LEU A 7 8.65 -0.39 -23.06
CA LEU A 7 9.00 -1.35 -22.02
C LEU A 7 10.44 -1.12 -21.60
N GLY A 8 10.70 -1.03 -20.31
CA GLY A 8 12.05 -1.08 -19.77
C GLY A 8 12.73 -2.41 -20.12
N GLY A 9 14.04 -2.48 -19.94
CA GLY A 9 14.78 -3.73 -20.12
C GLY A 9 14.27 -4.82 -19.19
N PRO A 10 14.62 -6.09 -19.43
CA PRO A 10 14.21 -7.20 -18.60
C PRO A 10 14.70 -6.99 -17.16
N VAL A 11 13.80 -7.17 -16.21
CA VAL A 11 14.15 -7.16 -14.79
C VAL A 11 15.00 -8.41 -14.52
N GLN A 12 16.27 -8.20 -14.13
CA GLN A 12 17.14 -9.30 -13.74
C GLN A 12 16.88 -9.61 -12.28
N SER A 13 16.14 -10.68 -12.02
CA SER A 13 15.90 -11.20 -10.69
C SER A 13 16.62 -12.54 -10.50
N ARG A 14 17.11 -12.81 -9.29
CA ARG A 14 17.83 -14.07 -8.96
C ARG A 14 16.92 -14.96 -8.12
N PRO A 15 16.92 -16.29 -8.35
CA PRO A 15 16.21 -17.21 -7.46
C PRO A 15 16.78 -17.20 -6.02
N PRO A 16 15.97 -17.42 -4.99
CA PRO A 16 14.54 -17.69 -5.09
C PRO A 16 13.75 -16.41 -5.41
N PHE A 17 12.84 -16.49 -6.39
CA PHE A 17 11.95 -15.41 -6.71
C PHE A 17 10.89 -15.26 -5.62
N LEU A 18 10.73 -14.05 -5.11
CA LEU A 18 9.66 -13.69 -4.20
C LEU A 18 9.11 -12.33 -4.65
N PHE A 19 7.81 -12.25 -4.83
CA PHE A 19 7.17 -11.02 -5.24
C PHE A 19 6.28 -10.46 -4.13
N PHE A 20 6.28 -9.13 -4.04
CA PHE A 20 5.43 -8.39 -3.12
C PHE A 20 4.76 -7.23 -3.84
N GLY A 21 3.44 -7.14 -3.77
CA GLY A 21 2.65 -6.14 -4.48
C GLY A 21 2.03 -5.10 -3.57
N LEU A 22 2.11 -3.83 -3.95
CA LEU A 22 1.35 -2.74 -3.35
C LEU A 22 0.58 -1.96 -4.41
N GLY A 23 -0.69 -1.66 -4.14
CA GLY A 23 -1.48 -0.78 -4.97
C GLY A 23 -2.85 -1.29 -5.35
N SER A 24 -3.20 -1.12 -6.63
CA SER A 24 -4.53 -1.36 -7.16
C SER A 24 -4.94 -2.85 -7.16
N CYS A 25 -6.16 -3.14 -7.55
CA CYS A 25 -6.64 -4.52 -7.72
C CYS A 25 -5.80 -5.34 -8.73
N PHE A 26 -5.02 -4.69 -9.58
CA PHE A 26 -4.08 -5.38 -10.48
C PHE A 26 -3.10 -6.27 -9.69
N VAL A 27 -2.40 -5.70 -8.70
CA VAL A 27 -1.44 -6.48 -7.89
C VAL A 27 -2.14 -7.58 -7.09
N GLN A 28 -3.35 -7.34 -6.61
CA GLN A 28 -4.11 -8.37 -5.92
C GLN A 28 -4.44 -9.55 -6.84
N ASN A 29 -4.76 -9.29 -8.10
CA ASN A 29 -5.11 -10.31 -9.09
C ASN A 29 -3.88 -11.11 -9.61
N LEU A 30 -2.65 -10.68 -9.32
CA LEU A 30 -1.45 -11.45 -9.64
C LEU A 30 -1.29 -12.71 -8.76
N ALA A 31 -1.97 -12.80 -7.62
CA ALA A 31 -1.81 -13.91 -6.70
C ALA A 31 -2.10 -15.26 -7.38
N ALA A 32 -3.24 -15.40 -8.06
CA ALA A 32 -3.63 -16.66 -8.68
C ALA A 32 -2.73 -17.12 -9.84
N PRO A 33 -2.29 -16.26 -10.79
CA PRO A 33 -1.31 -16.67 -11.80
C PRO A 33 0.09 -16.99 -11.23
N LEU A 34 0.55 -16.29 -10.19
CA LEU A 34 1.84 -16.56 -9.57
C LEU A 34 1.83 -17.88 -8.76
N ASP A 35 0.73 -18.16 -8.06
CA ASP A 35 0.53 -19.42 -7.35
C ASP A 35 0.60 -20.64 -8.29
N LYS A 36 0.00 -20.54 -9.50
CA LYS A 36 0.04 -21.60 -10.51
C LYS A 36 1.44 -22.00 -10.97
N ILE A 37 2.40 -21.09 -10.85
CA ILE A 37 3.80 -21.31 -11.22
C ILE A 37 4.72 -21.40 -9.99
N ASN A 38 4.13 -21.60 -8.81
CA ASN A 38 4.81 -21.74 -7.51
C ASN A 38 5.76 -20.58 -7.17
N ILE A 39 5.38 -19.35 -7.52
CA ILE A 39 6.12 -18.16 -7.11
C ILE A 39 5.49 -17.58 -5.85
N PRO A 40 6.22 -17.50 -4.72
CA PRO A 40 5.72 -16.88 -3.50
C PRO A 40 5.31 -15.42 -3.74
N TYR A 41 4.09 -15.09 -3.36
CA TYR A 41 3.52 -13.77 -3.56
C TYR A 41 2.65 -13.35 -2.38
N GLN A 42 2.83 -12.10 -1.96
CA GLN A 42 1.92 -11.41 -1.05
C GLN A 42 1.64 -10.01 -1.58
N SER A 43 0.46 -9.48 -1.31
CA SER A 43 0.11 -8.12 -1.72
C SER A 43 -0.80 -7.42 -0.72
N ASN A 44 -0.73 -6.09 -0.73
CA ASN A 44 -1.67 -5.21 -0.08
C ASN A 44 -1.98 -5.60 1.38
N PRO A 45 -1.01 -5.63 2.29
CA PRO A 45 -1.21 -6.05 3.69
C PRO A 45 -2.31 -5.22 4.38
N LEU A 46 -2.40 -3.93 4.07
CA LEU A 46 -3.44 -3.02 4.55
C LEU A 46 -4.68 -2.97 3.63
N GLY A 47 -4.71 -3.82 2.61
CA GLY A 47 -5.74 -3.84 1.57
C GLY A 47 -5.42 -2.94 0.38
N THR A 48 -6.28 -3.00 -0.64
CA THR A 48 -6.07 -2.32 -1.92
C THR A 48 -6.00 -0.80 -1.75
N SER A 49 -5.03 -0.20 -2.40
CA SER A 49 -4.83 1.25 -2.50
C SER A 49 -4.74 1.66 -3.96
N PHE A 50 -5.26 2.83 -4.32
CA PHE A 50 -5.36 3.23 -5.72
C PHE A 50 -4.54 4.46 -6.06
N ASN A 51 -4.39 5.42 -5.15
CA ASN A 51 -3.67 6.65 -5.43
C ASN A 51 -2.20 6.54 -5.01
N PRO A 52 -1.29 7.18 -5.77
CA PRO A 52 0.16 7.06 -5.54
C PRO A 52 0.61 7.46 -4.14
N VAL A 53 0.02 8.49 -3.54
CA VAL A 53 0.45 8.99 -2.22
C VAL A 53 0.09 8.00 -1.12
N SER A 54 -1.15 7.46 -1.12
CA SER A 54 -1.52 6.42 -0.13
C SER A 54 -0.69 5.14 -0.28
N ILE A 55 -0.28 4.79 -1.50
CA ILE A 55 0.59 3.62 -1.73
C ILE A 55 2.01 3.90 -1.18
N ALA A 56 2.55 5.12 -1.39
CA ALA A 56 3.82 5.52 -0.81
C ALA A 56 3.78 5.48 0.74
N GLN A 57 2.72 6.00 1.35
CA GLN A 57 2.51 5.94 2.81
C GLN A 57 2.46 4.51 3.34
N GLN A 58 1.79 3.58 2.62
CA GLN A 58 1.77 2.17 3.00
C GLN A 58 3.14 1.50 2.86
N LEU A 59 3.93 1.87 1.85
CA LEU A 59 5.29 1.38 1.70
C LEU A 59 6.19 1.94 2.81
N GLU A 60 6.06 3.22 3.14
CA GLU A 60 6.80 3.85 4.22
C GLU A 60 6.53 3.17 5.57
N TRP A 61 5.25 2.98 5.91
CA TRP A 61 4.84 2.23 7.09
C TRP A 61 5.43 0.82 7.12
N LEU A 62 5.51 0.15 5.97
CA LEU A 62 6.03 -1.21 5.90
C LEU A 62 7.53 -1.27 6.21
N ILE A 63 8.33 -0.33 5.66
CA ILE A 63 9.80 -0.40 5.71
C ILE A 63 10.44 0.40 6.84
N GLN A 64 9.70 1.31 7.47
CA GLN A 64 10.19 2.14 8.57
C GLN A 64 9.47 1.77 9.88
N PRO A 65 10.17 1.12 10.83
CA PRO A 65 9.54 0.62 12.07
C PRO A 65 8.91 1.72 12.95
N ASP A 66 9.43 2.94 12.86
CA ASP A 66 8.99 4.09 13.66
C ASP A 66 7.80 4.84 13.05
N VAL A 67 7.42 4.49 11.80
CA VAL A 67 6.28 5.10 11.12
C VAL A 67 4.99 4.42 11.54
N THR A 68 4.08 5.20 12.08
CA THR A 68 2.76 4.73 12.49
C THR A 68 1.67 5.29 11.59
N LEU A 69 0.62 4.50 11.37
CA LEU A 69 -0.58 4.93 10.67
C LEU A 69 -1.45 5.75 11.63
N ASN A 70 -1.59 7.04 11.39
CA ASN A 70 -2.20 7.97 12.34
C ASN A 70 -3.63 8.39 12.01
N GLN A 71 -4.17 7.99 10.85
CA GLN A 71 -5.50 8.38 10.42
C GLN A 71 -6.58 7.46 11.03
N ILE A 72 -6.70 7.49 12.36
CA ILE A 72 -7.74 6.76 13.08
C ILE A 72 -8.92 7.70 13.37
N TYR A 73 -10.10 7.30 12.93
CA TYR A 73 -11.35 8.01 13.15
C TYR A 73 -12.34 7.18 13.99
N LEU A 74 -12.83 7.75 15.08
CA LEU A 74 -13.84 7.12 15.91
C LEU A 74 -15.24 7.55 15.48
N HIS A 75 -16.07 6.58 15.07
CA HIS A 75 -17.44 6.83 14.67
C HIS A 75 -18.38 5.77 15.24
N HIS A 76 -19.43 6.20 15.94
CA HIS A 76 -20.39 5.31 16.58
C HIS A 76 -19.76 4.17 17.42
N GLY A 77 -18.68 4.49 18.16
CA GLY A 77 -17.98 3.51 18.99
C GLY A 77 -17.08 2.55 18.25
N VAL A 78 -16.83 2.75 16.95
CA VAL A 78 -15.92 1.96 16.11
C VAL A 78 -14.74 2.83 15.69
N TYR A 79 -13.52 2.35 15.90
CA TYR A 79 -12.28 2.93 15.40
C TYR A 79 -12.04 2.45 13.97
N HIS A 80 -11.82 3.38 13.04
CA HIS A 80 -11.56 3.14 11.63
C HIS A 80 -10.15 3.61 11.30
N GLN A 81 -9.30 2.73 10.75
CA GLN A 81 -7.98 3.10 10.24
C GLN A 81 -8.10 3.51 8.78
N LEU A 82 -8.10 4.83 8.50
CA LEU A 82 -8.40 5.38 7.17
C LEU A 82 -7.25 5.22 6.15
N ASP A 83 -6.03 4.90 6.62
CA ASP A 83 -4.88 4.57 5.75
C ASP A 83 -4.94 3.12 5.22
N ALA A 84 -5.91 2.34 5.68
CA ALA A 84 -6.10 0.93 5.34
C ALA A 84 -7.50 0.67 4.76
N ALA A 85 -7.72 -0.55 4.25
CA ALA A 85 -9.02 -0.97 3.75
C ALA A 85 -10.07 -1.11 4.88
N ASN A 86 -11.34 -1.08 4.50
CA ASN A 86 -12.49 -1.09 5.43
C ASN A 86 -12.50 -2.23 6.47
N LYS A 87 -11.78 -3.31 6.25
CA LYS A 87 -11.64 -4.39 7.26
C LYS A 87 -10.86 -3.97 8.50
N PHE A 88 -10.02 -2.92 8.41
CA PHE A 88 -9.25 -2.38 9.53
C PHE A 88 -10.08 -1.40 10.34
N GLN A 89 -11.04 -1.97 11.07
CA GLN A 89 -11.92 -1.28 12.02
C GLN A 89 -12.24 -2.19 13.19
N HIS A 90 -12.37 -1.62 14.38
CA HIS A 90 -12.70 -2.38 15.60
C HIS A 90 -13.29 -1.47 16.68
N THR A 91 -14.14 -2.01 17.55
CA THR A 91 -14.68 -1.28 18.73
C THR A 91 -13.63 -1.08 19.84
N ASP A 92 -12.59 -1.89 19.85
CA ASP A 92 -11.45 -1.79 20.77
C ASP A 92 -10.23 -1.33 19.98
N LYS A 93 -9.65 -0.19 20.35
CA LYS A 93 -8.49 0.39 19.68
C LYS A 93 -7.26 -0.51 19.77
N ASN A 94 -7.02 -1.15 20.92
CA ASN A 94 -5.84 -2.01 21.09
C ASN A 94 -5.91 -3.23 20.17
N ARG A 95 -7.11 -3.75 19.91
CA ARG A 95 -7.30 -4.84 18.94
C ARG A 95 -7.11 -4.37 17.51
N LEU A 96 -7.52 -3.14 17.17
CA LEU A 96 -7.23 -2.56 15.87
C LEU A 96 -5.73 -2.41 15.66
N ASP A 97 -5.02 -1.86 16.66
CA ASP A 97 -3.57 -1.68 16.62
C ASP A 97 -2.85 -3.04 16.48
N ALA A 98 -3.28 -4.06 17.23
CA ALA A 98 -2.75 -5.42 17.10
C ALA A 98 -2.95 -5.98 15.68
N PHE A 99 -4.13 -5.79 15.09
CA PHE A 99 -4.43 -6.26 13.74
C PHE A 99 -3.57 -5.57 12.67
N ILE A 100 -3.27 -4.28 12.85
CA ILE A 100 -2.36 -3.53 11.96
C ILE A 100 -0.93 -4.04 12.13
N ASN A 101 -0.48 -4.24 13.36
CA ASN A 101 0.86 -4.78 13.64
C ASN A 101 1.05 -6.20 13.09
N ASP A 102 0.06 -7.08 13.24
CA ASP A 102 0.09 -8.42 12.66
C ASP A 102 0.20 -8.37 11.13
N ALA A 103 -0.48 -7.42 10.47
CA ALA A 103 -0.37 -7.24 9.03
C ALA A 103 1.04 -6.81 8.61
N GLN A 104 1.70 -5.95 9.39
CA GLN A 104 3.09 -5.51 9.14
C GLN A 104 4.07 -6.66 9.34
N ILE A 105 3.99 -7.37 10.46
CA ILE A 105 4.85 -8.51 10.78
C ILE A 105 4.75 -9.56 9.68
N ASN A 106 3.54 -9.96 9.29
CA ASN A 106 3.32 -10.95 8.24
C ASN A 106 3.90 -10.51 6.88
N ALA A 107 3.81 -9.22 6.55
CA ALA A 107 4.36 -8.69 5.31
C ALA A 107 5.90 -8.67 5.33
N LEU A 108 6.51 -8.25 6.45
CA LEU A 108 7.96 -8.27 6.63
C LEU A 108 8.52 -9.69 6.66
N ASP A 109 7.85 -10.63 7.33
CA ASP A 109 8.22 -12.03 7.33
C ASP A 109 8.21 -12.62 5.92
N HIS A 110 7.25 -12.25 5.09
CA HIS A 110 7.23 -12.66 3.70
C HIS A 110 8.42 -12.08 2.93
N LEU A 111 8.67 -10.78 3.02
CA LEU A 111 9.77 -10.09 2.33
C LEU A 111 11.14 -10.62 2.75
N ASN A 112 11.32 -10.94 4.04
CA ASN A 112 12.58 -11.44 4.59
C ASN A 112 12.91 -12.89 4.18
N ARG A 113 12.03 -13.60 3.49
CA ARG A 113 12.31 -14.94 2.93
C ARG A 113 13.23 -14.92 1.71
N SER A 114 13.49 -13.74 1.15
CA SER A 114 14.38 -13.58 0.00
C SER A 114 15.37 -12.44 0.25
N GLU A 115 16.62 -12.65 -0.18
CA GLU A 115 17.61 -11.56 -0.19
C GLU A 115 17.29 -10.48 -1.22
N HIS A 116 16.52 -10.83 -2.27
CA HIS A 116 16.18 -9.96 -3.39
C HIS A 116 14.68 -10.08 -3.73
N PRO A 117 13.78 -9.60 -2.87
CA PRO A 117 12.36 -9.57 -3.20
C PRO A 117 12.07 -8.55 -4.32
N VAL A 118 11.14 -8.86 -5.19
CA VAL A 118 10.70 -7.95 -6.25
C VAL A 118 9.45 -7.21 -5.80
N LEU A 119 9.53 -5.88 -5.75
CA LEU A 119 8.37 -5.03 -5.46
C LEU A 119 7.61 -4.73 -6.75
N ILE A 120 6.31 -4.97 -6.73
CA ILE A 120 5.39 -4.61 -7.81
C ILE A 120 4.48 -3.48 -7.30
N ILE A 121 4.65 -2.30 -7.87
CA ILE A 121 3.83 -1.13 -7.52
C ILE A 121 2.85 -0.84 -8.65
N SER A 122 1.57 -0.68 -8.33
CA SER A 122 0.51 -0.41 -9.30
C SER A 122 -0.38 0.73 -8.87
N PHE A 123 -0.33 1.83 -9.61
CA PHE A 123 -1.23 2.97 -9.44
C PHE A 123 -2.54 2.74 -10.18
N GLY A 124 -3.66 3.07 -9.56
CA GLY A 124 -4.98 2.93 -10.16
C GLY A 124 -5.60 4.26 -10.58
N THR A 125 -5.36 5.34 -9.84
CA THR A 125 -5.89 6.67 -10.12
C THR A 125 -5.06 7.74 -9.42
N ALA A 126 -5.02 8.94 -10.01
CA ALA A 126 -4.47 10.12 -9.35
C ALA A 126 -5.50 10.88 -8.49
N HIS A 127 -6.75 10.39 -8.39
CA HIS A 127 -7.69 10.96 -7.43
C HIS A 127 -7.45 10.40 -6.04
N CYS A 128 -7.50 11.29 -5.04
CA CYS A 128 -7.45 10.93 -3.63
C CYS A 128 -8.70 11.42 -2.88
N TRP A 129 -8.86 10.91 -1.69
CA TRP A 129 -9.79 11.43 -0.69
C TRP A 129 -8.99 12.08 0.43
N GLU A 130 -9.53 13.17 0.96
CA GLU A 130 -8.96 13.87 2.12
C GLU A 130 -10.00 13.98 3.22
N MET A 131 -9.54 13.84 4.45
CA MET A 131 -10.28 14.21 5.65
C MET A 131 -9.44 15.23 6.42
N ASN A 132 -10.00 16.41 6.69
CA ASN A 132 -9.31 17.51 7.38
C ASN A 132 -7.96 17.90 6.74
N GLY A 133 -7.87 17.88 5.41
CA GLY A 133 -6.65 18.23 4.67
C GLY A 133 -5.59 17.12 4.59
N THR A 134 -5.85 15.94 5.16
CA THR A 134 -4.95 14.80 5.10
C THR A 134 -5.49 13.73 4.15
N ILE A 135 -4.63 13.23 3.27
CA ILE A 135 -4.99 12.16 2.33
C ILE A 135 -5.25 10.87 3.11
N VAL A 136 -6.36 10.21 2.79
CA VAL A 136 -6.76 8.92 3.33
C VAL A 136 -6.88 7.88 2.21
N ASN A 137 -6.61 6.62 2.54
CA ASN A 137 -6.73 5.53 1.56
C ASN A 137 -8.17 5.07 1.36
N ASN A 138 -8.97 5.08 2.43
CA ASN A 138 -10.33 4.54 2.39
C ASN A 138 -11.29 5.33 3.27
N CYS A 139 -12.49 5.62 2.77
CA CYS A 139 -13.53 6.35 3.51
C CYS A 139 -14.34 5.45 4.46
N HIS A 140 -14.11 4.15 4.53
CA HIS A 140 -14.76 3.17 5.44
C HIS A 140 -16.29 3.23 5.48
N LYS A 141 -16.93 3.66 4.38
CA LYS A 141 -18.40 3.88 4.31
C LYS A 141 -18.91 4.90 5.35
N LEU A 142 -18.03 5.75 5.86
CA LEU A 142 -18.39 6.88 6.72
C LEU A 142 -19.15 7.95 5.92
N PRO A 143 -19.82 8.90 6.59
CA PRO A 143 -20.53 9.98 5.92
C PRO A 143 -19.66 10.73 4.91
N GLN A 144 -20.20 10.96 3.72
CA GLN A 144 -19.41 11.54 2.58
C GLN A 144 -18.98 12.98 2.82
N ASP A 145 -19.72 13.72 3.62
CA ASP A 145 -19.44 15.11 4.00
C ASP A 145 -18.13 15.26 4.83
N LEU A 146 -17.64 14.15 5.41
CA LEU A 146 -16.34 14.13 6.09
C LEU A 146 -15.16 14.17 5.11
N PHE A 147 -15.39 13.90 3.83
CA PHE A 147 -14.34 13.71 2.86
C PHE A 147 -14.45 14.64 1.68
N LYS A 148 -13.29 15.11 1.20
CA LYS A 148 -13.17 15.87 -0.05
C LYS A 148 -12.40 15.03 -1.06
N ARG A 149 -12.97 14.85 -2.26
CA ARG A 149 -12.25 14.22 -3.37
C ARG A 149 -11.54 15.27 -4.20
N ARG A 150 -10.26 15.02 -4.53
CA ARG A 150 -9.50 15.88 -5.44
C ARG A 150 -8.54 15.06 -6.31
N LEU A 151 -7.99 15.74 -7.31
CA LEU A 151 -6.85 15.22 -8.08
C LEU A 151 -5.55 15.56 -7.33
N LEU A 152 -4.62 14.62 -7.31
CA LEU A 152 -3.25 14.83 -6.83
C LEU A 152 -2.48 15.66 -7.84
N GLU A 153 -1.68 16.59 -7.35
CA GLU A 153 -0.72 17.33 -8.16
C GLU A 153 0.51 16.45 -8.43
N LEU A 154 1.18 16.68 -9.57
CA LEU A 154 2.35 15.89 -9.96
C LEU A 154 3.49 15.99 -8.94
N ASN A 155 3.70 17.18 -8.37
CA ASN A 155 4.72 17.41 -7.36
C ASN A 155 4.45 16.62 -6.07
N GLU A 156 3.19 16.52 -5.61
CA GLU A 156 2.83 15.72 -4.43
C GLU A 156 3.20 14.25 -4.62
N ILE A 157 2.91 13.71 -5.82
CA ILE A 157 3.26 12.32 -6.17
C ILE A 157 4.78 12.16 -6.20
N THR A 158 5.47 13.09 -6.87
CA THR A 158 6.91 13.02 -7.04
C THR A 158 7.64 13.13 -5.71
N GLU A 159 7.24 14.05 -4.84
CA GLU A 159 7.80 14.24 -3.51
C GLU A 159 7.62 12.99 -2.64
N ALA A 160 6.40 12.44 -2.57
CA ALA A 160 6.12 11.24 -1.80
C ALA A 160 7.00 10.05 -2.24
N TRP A 161 7.12 9.83 -3.56
CA TRP A 161 7.92 8.71 -4.08
C TRP A 161 9.42 8.96 -4.00
N THR A 162 9.90 10.19 -4.23
CA THR A 162 11.33 10.51 -4.07
C THR A 162 11.77 10.29 -2.63
N SER A 163 10.97 10.70 -1.66
CA SER A 163 11.26 10.47 -0.25
C SER A 163 11.36 8.98 0.06
N ILE A 164 10.32 8.20 -0.25
CA ILE A 164 10.27 6.80 0.16
C ILE A 164 11.30 5.92 -0.57
N LEU A 165 11.59 6.18 -1.83
CA LEU A 165 12.57 5.41 -2.60
C LEU A 165 13.99 5.49 -2.04
N THR A 166 14.32 6.55 -1.30
CA THR A 166 15.60 6.66 -0.60
C THR A 166 15.72 5.70 0.60
N HIS A 167 14.59 5.24 1.15
CA HIS A 167 14.50 4.36 2.30
C HIS A 167 14.26 2.89 1.93
N VAL A 168 13.86 2.61 0.69
CA VAL A 168 13.72 1.22 0.22
C VAL A 168 15.06 0.51 0.31
N PRO A 169 15.14 -0.68 0.94
CA PRO A 169 16.37 -1.43 1.03
C PRO A 169 16.99 -1.67 -0.35
N LYS A 170 18.29 -1.40 -0.50
CA LYS A 170 18.99 -1.46 -1.80
C LYS A 170 18.95 -2.85 -2.48
N HIS A 171 18.69 -3.89 -1.72
CA HIS A 171 18.56 -5.26 -2.23
C HIS A 171 17.13 -5.61 -2.71
N TRP A 172 16.15 -4.73 -2.47
CA TRP A 172 14.81 -4.87 -3.04
C TRP A 172 14.80 -4.25 -4.44
N GLN A 173 14.42 -5.04 -5.44
CA GLN A 173 14.44 -4.64 -6.85
C GLN A 173 13.03 -4.49 -7.43
#